data_329187c57072bec5b9e99a80b6e194b1
#
_entry.id   329187c57072bec5b9e99a80b6e194b1
#
_cell.length_a   1.000
_cell.length_b   1.000
_cell.length_c   1.000
_cell.angle_alpha   90.00
_cell.angle_beta   90.00
_cell.angle_gamma   90.00
#
_symmetry.space_group_name_H-M   'P 1'
#
loop_
_entity.id
_entity.type
_entity.pdbx_description
1 polymer ?
#
loop_
_entity_poly.entity_id
_entity_poly.type
_entity_poly.pdbx_seq_one_letter_code
_entity_poly.pdbx_strand_id
1 'polypeptide(L)'
;KIDSGTLIGPTITKSGFIEGVSDYSAATGELASTKDDALALIRDYADKGYWQIKIYNSMNGEWVPDMVKEAHDLGLRVAGHVPAFYRADQMIEAGYDELTHINQIMLGWVLSPEEDTRTLFRITGMKRFADLDLDSEIPAFIQNFIDDNGGLEGNSGNPGYDSSFHGII
;
A
#
# COMPACT_ATOMS: atom_id res chain seq x y z
N LYS A 1 1.19 -19.27 25.72
CA LYS A 1 2.05 -19.23 26.94
C LYS A 1 2.15 -17.82 27.51
N ILE A 2 2.33 -16.79 26.65
CA ILE A 2 2.31 -15.38 27.12
C ILE A 2 0.90 -15.03 27.59
N ASP A 3 -0.12 -15.28 26.78
CA ASP A 3 -1.52 -14.99 27.10
C ASP A 3 -2.04 -15.76 28.33
N SER A 4 -1.47 -16.93 28.61
CA SER A 4 -1.78 -17.72 29.81
C SER A 4 -0.94 -17.31 31.06
N GLY A 5 -0.07 -16.31 30.94
CA GLY A 5 0.79 -15.85 32.02
C GLY A 5 1.92 -16.80 32.44
N THR A 6 2.13 -17.89 31.68
CA THR A 6 3.21 -18.86 31.97
C THR A 6 4.55 -18.47 31.38
N LEU A 7 4.58 -17.42 30.56
CA LEU A 7 5.80 -16.82 29.99
C LEU A 7 5.64 -15.31 30.01
N ILE A 8 6.64 -14.60 30.48
CA ILE A 8 6.69 -13.13 30.41
C ILE A 8 7.19 -12.75 29.02
N GLY A 9 6.42 -11.92 28.32
CA GLY A 9 6.79 -11.43 26.99
C GLY A 9 5.73 -10.47 26.44
N PRO A 10 6.03 -9.80 25.32
CA PRO A 10 5.08 -8.90 24.67
C PRO A 10 3.93 -9.66 24.01
N THR A 11 2.78 -9.03 23.92
CA THR A 11 1.72 -9.46 22.98
C THR A 11 2.22 -9.23 21.55
N ILE A 12 2.14 -10.24 20.71
CA ILE A 12 2.56 -10.17 19.30
C ILE A 12 1.33 -10.27 18.42
N THR A 13 1.05 -9.19 17.68
CA THR A 13 0.08 -9.19 16.59
C THR A 13 0.77 -9.65 15.30
N LYS A 14 0.12 -10.54 14.55
CA LYS A 14 0.69 -11.15 13.34
C LYS A 14 0.06 -10.56 12.10
N SER A 15 0.89 -10.33 11.06
CA SER A 15 0.43 -10.01 9.71
C SER A 15 0.66 -11.20 8.78
N GLY A 16 -0.37 -11.60 8.05
CA GLY A 16 -0.28 -12.65 7.02
C GLY A 16 0.26 -12.05 5.73
N PHE A 17 1.31 -12.63 5.17
CA PHE A 17 1.96 -12.14 3.98
C PHE A 17 1.47 -12.89 2.74
N ILE A 18 0.86 -12.17 1.79
CA ILE A 18 0.30 -12.74 0.55
C ILE A 18 0.94 -12.03 -0.64
N GLU A 19 1.40 -12.81 -1.63
CA GLU A 19 1.95 -12.29 -2.86
C GLU A 19 1.41 -13.03 -4.08
N GLY A 20 1.41 -12.36 -5.23
CA GLY A 20 1.14 -12.99 -6.53
C GLY A 20 2.36 -13.76 -7.06
N VAL A 21 2.12 -14.72 -7.95
CA VAL A 21 3.17 -15.50 -8.60
C VAL A 21 3.83 -14.68 -9.70
N SER A 22 5.14 -14.49 -9.60
CA SER A 22 5.98 -13.86 -10.63
C SER A 22 7.46 -14.23 -10.43
N ASP A 23 8.31 -13.90 -11.39
CA ASP A 23 9.77 -14.04 -11.25
C ASP A 23 10.38 -13.15 -10.16
N TYR A 24 9.60 -12.17 -9.66
CA TYR A 24 10.00 -11.21 -8.63
C TYR A 24 9.34 -11.49 -7.27
N SER A 25 8.61 -12.60 -7.13
CA SER A 25 7.91 -12.91 -5.89
C SER A 25 8.88 -13.16 -4.75
N ALA A 26 8.57 -12.65 -3.57
CA ALA A 26 9.35 -12.88 -2.38
C ALA A 26 9.25 -14.33 -1.92
N ALA A 27 10.39 -14.95 -1.58
CA ALA A 27 10.45 -16.36 -1.20
C ALA A 27 9.76 -16.70 0.13
N THR A 28 9.33 -15.69 0.89
CA THR A 28 8.79 -15.86 2.26
C THR A 28 7.29 -15.64 2.36
N GLY A 29 6.62 -15.28 1.25
CA GLY A 29 5.17 -15.07 1.21
C GLY A 29 4.42 -16.33 0.79
N GLU A 30 3.16 -16.40 1.15
CA GLU A 30 2.23 -17.34 0.52
C GLU A 30 1.84 -16.80 -0.86
N LEU A 31 1.95 -17.66 -1.87
CA LEU A 31 1.73 -17.26 -3.25
C LEU A 31 0.33 -17.59 -3.73
N ALA A 32 -0.38 -16.60 -4.29
CA ALA A 32 -1.66 -16.77 -4.94
C ALA A 32 -1.50 -16.76 -6.46
N SER A 33 -1.92 -17.81 -7.13
CA SER A 33 -1.92 -17.92 -8.58
C SER A 33 -3.25 -17.43 -9.19
N THR A 34 -4.29 -17.43 -8.40
CA THR A 34 -5.65 -17.00 -8.77
C THR A 34 -6.25 -16.13 -7.67
N LYS A 35 -7.33 -15.42 -8.00
CA LYS A 35 -8.09 -14.66 -7.00
C LYS A 35 -8.64 -15.59 -5.89
N ASP A 36 -9.12 -16.76 -6.26
CA ASP A 36 -9.66 -17.71 -5.29
C ASP A 36 -8.57 -18.21 -4.32
N ASP A 37 -7.33 -18.40 -4.78
CA ASP A 37 -6.19 -18.71 -3.90
C ASP A 37 -5.95 -17.57 -2.90
N ALA A 38 -5.97 -16.32 -3.38
CA ALA A 38 -5.75 -15.15 -2.52
C ALA A 38 -6.84 -15.04 -1.43
N LEU A 39 -8.10 -15.25 -1.79
CA LEU A 39 -9.21 -15.24 -0.84
C LEU A 39 -9.13 -16.42 0.14
N ALA A 40 -8.71 -17.61 -0.31
CA ALA A 40 -8.51 -18.76 0.55
C ALA A 40 -7.39 -18.52 1.58
N LEU A 41 -6.29 -17.88 1.19
CA LEU A 41 -5.20 -17.50 2.10
C LEU A 41 -5.67 -16.49 3.16
N ILE A 42 -6.53 -15.54 2.80
CA ILE A 42 -7.09 -14.56 3.75
C ILE A 42 -7.91 -15.29 4.81
N ARG A 43 -8.78 -16.24 4.42
CA ARG A 43 -9.57 -17.07 5.35
C ARG A 43 -8.67 -17.88 6.27
N ASP A 44 -7.64 -18.51 5.73
CA ASP A 44 -6.67 -19.29 6.51
C ASP A 44 -5.94 -18.43 7.56
N TYR A 45 -5.56 -17.21 7.19
CA TYR A 45 -4.95 -16.26 8.14
C TYR A 45 -5.95 -15.83 9.23
N ALA A 46 -7.20 -15.56 8.87
CA ALA A 46 -8.25 -15.25 9.86
C ALA A 46 -8.43 -16.40 10.85
N ASP A 47 -8.56 -17.64 10.37
CA ASP A 47 -8.72 -18.84 11.20
C ASP A 47 -7.52 -19.08 12.12
N LYS A 48 -6.31 -18.69 11.69
CA LYS A 48 -5.08 -18.75 12.49
C LYS A 48 -4.91 -17.57 13.46
N GLY A 49 -5.89 -16.69 13.56
CA GLY A 49 -5.90 -15.54 14.47
C GLY A 49 -4.86 -14.48 14.12
N TYR A 50 -4.62 -14.25 12.85
CA TYR A 50 -3.88 -13.09 12.40
C TYR A 50 -4.72 -11.83 12.58
N TRP A 51 -4.06 -10.69 12.76
CA TRP A 51 -4.70 -9.40 12.95
C TRP A 51 -4.89 -8.63 11.65
N GLN A 52 -4.00 -8.90 10.67
CA GLN A 52 -3.95 -8.18 9.41
C GLN A 52 -3.36 -9.07 8.33
N ILE A 53 -3.66 -8.77 7.07
CA ILE A 53 -2.92 -9.27 5.91
C ILE A 53 -2.01 -8.19 5.35
N LYS A 54 -0.91 -8.62 4.72
CA LYS A 54 0.01 -7.77 3.98
C LYS A 54 0.08 -8.23 2.53
N ILE A 55 -0.43 -7.39 1.63
CA ILE A 55 -0.35 -7.60 0.18
C ILE A 55 0.99 -7.09 -0.34
N TYR A 56 1.58 -7.80 -1.29
CA TYR A 56 2.90 -7.49 -1.82
C TYR A 56 2.88 -7.16 -3.32
N ASN A 57 4.07 -6.81 -3.87
CA ASN A 57 4.22 -6.14 -5.17
C ASN A 57 3.69 -6.90 -6.39
N SER A 58 3.77 -8.24 -6.38
CA SER A 58 3.39 -9.06 -7.53
C SER A 58 1.92 -9.49 -7.50
N MET A 59 1.17 -9.03 -6.50
CA MET A 59 -0.26 -9.29 -6.46
C MET A 59 -0.95 -8.67 -7.69
N ASN A 60 -1.92 -9.37 -8.25
CA ASN A 60 -2.78 -8.77 -9.27
C ASN A 60 -3.69 -7.71 -8.62
N GLY A 61 -3.49 -6.45 -8.99
CA GLY A 61 -4.23 -5.34 -8.41
C GLY A 61 -5.73 -5.38 -8.67
N GLU A 62 -6.20 -6.07 -9.72
CA GLU A 62 -7.62 -6.26 -9.97
C GLU A 62 -8.33 -7.09 -8.90
N TRP A 63 -7.58 -7.93 -8.17
CA TRP A 63 -8.15 -8.76 -7.10
C TRP A 63 -8.24 -8.02 -5.77
N VAL A 64 -7.51 -6.92 -5.64
CA VAL A 64 -7.38 -6.19 -4.37
C VAL A 64 -8.72 -5.75 -3.77
N PRO A 65 -9.68 -5.19 -4.52
CA PRO A 65 -10.96 -4.82 -3.93
C PRO A 65 -11.69 -6.01 -3.28
N ASP A 66 -11.69 -7.18 -3.94
CA ASP A 66 -12.31 -8.39 -3.39
C ASP A 66 -11.53 -8.92 -2.17
N MET A 67 -10.20 -8.84 -2.21
CA MET A 67 -9.33 -9.25 -1.09
C MET A 67 -9.55 -8.36 0.13
N VAL A 68 -9.66 -7.05 -0.06
CA VAL A 68 -9.94 -6.09 1.03
C VAL A 68 -11.31 -6.37 1.63
N LYS A 69 -12.32 -6.55 0.79
CA LYS A 69 -13.66 -6.87 1.26
C LYS A 69 -13.67 -8.15 2.10
N GLU A 70 -13.06 -9.23 1.61
CA GLU A 70 -12.98 -10.51 2.33
C GLU A 70 -12.26 -10.36 3.67
N ALA A 71 -11.14 -9.64 3.69
CA ALA A 71 -10.38 -9.41 4.92
C ALA A 71 -11.21 -8.62 5.95
N HIS A 72 -11.86 -7.54 5.54
CA HIS A 72 -12.70 -6.74 6.42
C HIS A 72 -13.92 -7.51 6.94
N ASP A 73 -14.57 -8.32 6.10
CA ASP A 73 -15.69 -9.18 6.52
C ASP A 73 -15.26 -10.19 7.60
N LEU A 74 -13.98 -10.59 7.62
CA LEU A 74 -13.38 -11.47 8.61
C LEU A 74 -12.73 -10.72 9.78
N GLY A 75 -12.82 -9.40 9.83
CA GLY A 75 -12.26 -8.55 10.89
C GLY A 75 -10.74 -8.36 10.82
N LEU A 76 -10.11 -8.67 9.68
CA LEU A 76 -8.71 -8.41 9.43
C LEU A 76 -8.51 -7.01 8.85
N ARG A 77 -7.39 -6.36 9.19
CA ARG A 77 -6.91 -5.17 8.50
C ARG A 77 -6.17 -5.55 7.23
N VAL A 78 -6.09 -4.61 6.29
CA VAL A 78 -5.31 -4.77 5.06
C VAL A 78 -4.21 -3.71 5.01
N ALA A 79 -2.98 -4.19 4.93
CA ALA A 79 -1.81 -3.35 4.74
C ALA A 79 -0.99 -3.83 3.54
N GLY A 80 -0.04 -3.06 3.10
CA GLY A 80 0.94 -3.59 2.18
C GLY A 80 1.50 -2.60 1.17
N HIS A 81 2.09 -3.20 0.18
CA HIS A 81 2.66 -2.53 -0.97
C HIS A 81 1.56 -2.11 -1.95
N VAL A 82 1.87 -1.13 -2.75
CA VAL A 82 1.12 -0.90 -3.99
C VAL A 82 1.54 -1.98 -4.99
N PRO A 83 0.63 -2.81 -5.51
CA PRO A 83 0.97 -3.78 -6.55
C PRO A 83 1.57 -3.11 -7.77
N ALA A 84 2.45 -3.82 -8.49
CA ALA A 84 3.02 -3.33 -9.73
C ALA A 84 1.94 -2.91 -10.73
N PHE A 85 2.19 -1.84 -11.46
CA PHE A 85 1.27 -1.23 -12.45
C PHE A 85 0.04 -0.52 -11.85
N TYR A 86 -0.03 -0.40 -10.52
CA TYR A 86 -1.07 0.32 -9.80
C TYR A 86 -0.50 1.49 -9.02
N ARG A 87 -1.38 2.36 -8.54
CA ARG A 87 -1.05 3.54 -7.75
C ARG A 87 -1.66 3.47 -6.35
N ALA A 88 -1.11 4.27 -5.46
CA ALA A 88 -1.53 4.33 -4.06
C ALA A 88 -2.99 4.75 -3.90
N ASP A 89 -3.47 5.70 -4.71
CA ASP A 89 -4.87 6.16 -4.70
C ASP A 89 -5.84 5.01 -4.97
N GLN A 90 -5.53 4.12 -5.93
CA GLN A 90 -6.34 2.95 -6.23
C GLN A 90 -6.43 1.96 -5.05
N MET A 91 -5.34 1.82 -4.29
CA MET A 91 -5.32 0.98 -3.09
C MET A 91 -6.14 1.59 -1.94
N ILE A 92 -6.09 2.92 -1.79
CA ILE A 92 -6.91 3.66 -0.84
C ILE A 92 -8.40 3.51 -1.20
N GLU A 93 -8.75 3.68 -2.46
CA GLU A 93 -10.11 3.49 -2.96
C GLU A 93 -10.61 2.05 -2.78
N ALA A 94 -9.72 1.07 -2.91
CA ALA A 94 -10.03 -0.33 -2.63
C ALA A 94 -10.22 -0.61 -1.12
N GLY A 95 -9.83 0.31 -0.24
CA GLY A 95 -10.06 0.22 1.20
C GLY A 95 -8.86 -0.27 2.02
N TYR A 96 -7.62 -0.10 1.56
CA TYR A 96 -6.44 -0.36 2.39
C TYR A 96 -6.51 0.45 3.70
N ASP A 97 -6.19 -0.20 4.81
CA ASP A 97 -6.04 0.46 6.11
C ASP A 97 -4.66 1.10 6.29
N GLU A 98 -3.66 0.62 5.55
CA GLU A 98 -2.28 1.09 5.66
C GLU A 98 -1.50 0.84 4.37
N LEU A 99 -0.80 1.87 3.89
CA LEU A 99 0.19 1.74 2.82
C LEU A 99 1.60 1.71 3.42
N THR A 100 2.37 0.70 3.05
CA THR A 100 3.76 0.60 3.47
C THR A 100 4.70 1.18 2.42
N HIS A 101 5.84 1.73 2.89
CA HIS A 101 6.91 2.28 2.05
C HIS A 101 6.50 3.53 1.24
N ILE A 102 6.78 4.69 1.81
CA ILE A 102 6.50 6.00 1.20
C ILE A 102 6.98 6.13 -0.25
N ASN A 103 8.12 5.51 -0.59
CA ASN A 103 8.63 5.51 -1.94
C ASN A 103 7.67 4.89 -2.96
N GLN A 104 6.85 3.91 -2.58
CA GLN A 104 5.86 3.31 -3.49
C GLN A 104 4.69 4.24 -3.75
N ILE A 105 4.30 5.02 -2.76
CA ILE A 105 3.28 6.06 -2.93
C ILE A 105 3.78 7.09 -3.93
N MET A 106 5.01 7.57 -3.74
CA MET A 106 5.62 8.58 -4.60
C MET A 106 5.87 8.07 -6.02
N LEU A 107 6.31 6.82 -6.19
CA LEU A 107 6.55 6.24 -7.52
C LEU A 107 5.31 6.27 -8.41
N GLY A 108 4.12 6.12 -7.87
CA GLY A 108 2.87 6.18 -8.63
C GLY A 108 2.63 7.52 -9.34
N TRP A 109 3.35 8.59 -8.97
CA TRP A 109 3.24 9.91 -9.59
C TRP A 109 4.29 10.17 -10.67
N VAL A 110 5.39 9.43 -10.67
CA VAL A 110 6.52 9.66 -11.60
C VAL A 110 6.71 8.55 -12.61
N LEU A 111 6.04 7.40 -12.39
CA LEU A 111 6.10 6.26 -13.29
C LEU A 111 4.91 6.24 -14.23
N SER A 112 5.16 5.80 -15.46
CA SER A 112 4.06 5.43 -16.36
C SER A 112 3.40 4.12 -15.91
N PRO A 113 2.13 3.87 -16.30
CA PRO A 113 1.43 2.63 -15.94
C PRO A 113 2.12 1.34 -16.40
N GLU A 114 3.01 1.43 -17.39
CA GLU A 114 3.73 0.29 -17.97
C GLU A 114 5.05 -0.02 -17.26
N GLU A 115 5.50 0.89 -16.39
CA GLU A 115 6.79 0.73 -15.71
C GLU A 115 6.67 -0.19 -14.48
N ASP A 116 7.43 -1.27 -14.51
CA ASP A 116 7.36 -2.33 -13.50
C ASP A 116 8.18 -1.99 -12.24
N THR A 117 7.49 -1.72 -11.14
CA THR A 117 8.10 -1.40 -9.85
C THR A 117 8.74 -2.58 -9.13
N ARG A 118 8.63 -3.81 -9.65
CA ARG A 118 9.26 -5.01 -9.08
C ARG A 118 10.73 -5.15 -9.43
N THR A 119 11.19 -4.40 -10.45
CA THR A 119 12.57 -4.36 -10.93
C THR A 119 13.42 -3.31 -10.18
N LEU A 120 14.67 -3.14 -10.61
CA LEU A 120 15.53 -2.03 -10.15
C LEU A 120 14.91 -0.65 -10.39
N PHE A 121 13.90 -0.55 -11.23
CA PHE A 121 13.14 0.68 -11.48
C PHE A 121 12.53 1.23 -10.19
N ARG A 122 12.22 0.39 -9.23
CA ARG A 122 11.79 0.79 -7.88
C ARG A 122 12.80 1.76 -7.21
N ILE A 123 14.08 1.60 -7.47
CA ILE A 123 15.14 2.46 -6.91
C ILE A 123 15.48 3.58 -7.88
N THR A 124 15.67 3.26 -9.17
CA THR A 124 16.09 4.25 -10.17
C THR A 124 14.99 5.26 -10.48
N GLY A 125 13.71 4.86 -10.39
CA GLY A 125 12.57 5.76 -10.54
C GLY A 125 12.54 6.85 -9.47
N MET A 126 13.04 6.57 -8.26
CA MET A 126 13.15 7.58 -7.20
C MET A 126 14.16 8.69 -7.51
N LYS A 127 15.14 8.43 -8.38
CA LYS A 127 16.06 9.50 -8.85
C LYS A 127 15.33 10.62 -9.59
N ARG A 128 14.19 10.33 -10.20
CA ARG A 128 13.36 11.36 -10.84
C ARG A 128 12.93 12.45 -9.85
N PHE A 129 12.73 12.08 -8.58
CA PHE A 129 12.46 13.08 -7.52
C PHE A 129 13.74 13.83 -7.09
N ALA A 130 14.88 13.13 -7.03
CA ALA A 130 16.15 13.76 -6.67
C ALA A 130 16.66 14.73 -7.72
N ASP A 131 16.29 14.50 -8.98
CA ASP A 131 16.67 15.35 -10.12
C ASP A 131 15.68 16.54 -10.30
N LEU A 132 14.62 16.63 -9.49
CA LEU A 132 13.72 17.78 -9.49
C LEU A 132 14.42 18.96 -8.81
N ASP A 133 14.51 20.06 -9.52
CA ASP A 133 14.91 21.33 -8.93
C ASP A 133 13.74 21.90 -8.11
N LEU A 134 13.72 21.54 -6.83
CA LEU A 134 12.66 21.96 -5.91
C LEU A 134 12.67 23.46 -5.64
N ASP A 135 13.77 24.16 -5.98
CA ASP A 135 13.90 25.60 -5.79
C ASP A 135 13.37 26.39 -6.99
N SER A 136 13.22 25.76 -8.16
CA SER A 136 12.86 26.48 -9.38
C SER A 136 11.42 26.32 -9.84
N GLU A 137 10.80 25.14 -9.70
CA GLU A 137 9.39 24.93 -10.06
C GLU A 137 8.81 23.70 -9.35
N ILE A 138 7.63 23.83 -8.78
CA ILE A 138 6.83 22.67 -8.41
C ILE A 138 6.50 21.93 -9.70
N PRO A 139 6.83 20.62 -9.82
CA PRO A 139 6.51 19.89 -11.04
C PRO A 139 5.06 20.07 -11.45
N ALA A 140 4.83 20.21 -12.73
CA ALA A 140 3.50 20.54 -13.27
C ALA A 140 2.39 19.59 -12.79
N PHE A 141 2.71 18.32 -12.58
CA PHE A 141 1.73 17.36 -12.07
C PHE A 141 1.34 17.62 -10.59
N ILE A 142 2.29 18.09 -9.75
CA ILE A 142 2.00 18.48 -8.36
C ILE A 142 1.19 19.78 -8.39
N GLN A 143 1.55 20.72 -9.25
CA GLN A 143 0.79 21.95 -9.42
C GLN A 143 -0.63 21.67 -9.90
N ASN A 144 -0.79 20.82 -10.91
CA ASN A 144 -2.11 20.42 -11.40
C ASN A 144 -2.93 19.74 -10.28
N PHE A 145 -2.31 18.85 -9.49
CA PHE A 145 -2.97 18.22 -8.36
C PHE A 145 -3.44 19.25 -7.31
N ILE A 146 -2.60 20.23 -7.00
CA ILE A 146 -2.94 21.31 -6.08
C ILE A 146 -4.11 22.13 -6.66
N ASP A 147 -4.05 22.50 -7.94
CA ASP A 147 -5.05 23.31 -8.61
C ASP A 147 -6.39 22.57 -8.75
N ASP A 148 -6.38 21.29 -9.12
CA ASP A 148 -7.57 20.44 -9.24
C ASP A 148 -8.27 20.23 -7.89
N ASN A 149 -7.54 20.34 -6.78
CA ASN A 149 -8.08 20.23 -5.42
C ASN A 149 -8.31 21.61 -4.75
N GLY A 150 -8.36 22.69 -5.51
CA GLY A 150 -8.70 24.02 -5.02
C GLY A 150 -7.55 24.81 -4.41
N GLY A 151 -6.30 24.43 -4.75
CA GLY A 151 -5.09 25.05 -4.25
C GLY A 151 -4.74 24.65 -2.83
N LEU A 152 -3.58 25.07 -2.35
CA LEU A 152 -3.16 24.84 -0.94
C LEU A 152 -4.10 25.51 0.07
N GLU A 153 -4.79 26.57 -0.33
CA GLU A 153 -5.73 27.31 0.50
C GLU A 153 -7.18 26.77 0.38
N GLY A 154 -7.52 26.11 -0.73
CA GLY A 154 -8.88 25.65 -1.03
C GLY A 154 -9.40 24.53 -0.12
N ASN A 155 -8.52 23.81 0.50
CA ASN A 155 -8.88 22.65 1.38
C ASN A 155 -9.13 23.03 2.85
N SER A 156 -8.91 24.28 3.24
CA SER A 156 -9.16 24.74 4.61
C SER A 156 -10.64 24.67 5.03
N GLY A 157 -11.55 24.48 4.09
CA GLY A 157 -12.98 24.30 4.33
C GLY A 157 -13.48 22.85 4.27
N ASN A 158 -12.63 21.88 3.99
CA ASN A 158 -13.02 20.47 3.97
C ASN A 158 -13.07 19.94 5.42
N PRO A 159 -14.22 19.47 5.93
CA PRO A 159 -14.37 19.01 7.32
C PRO A 159 -13.51 17.79 7.66
N GLY A 160 -12.86 17.15 6.69
CA GLY A 160 -11.87 16.06 6.88
C GLY A 160 -10.42 16.50 6.76
N TYR A 161 -10.14 17.79 6.53
CA TYR A 161 -8.79 18.30 6.38
C TYR A 161 -8.18 18.63 7.75
N ASP A 162 -7.17 17.88 8.13
CA ASP A 162 -6.40 18.14 9.36
C ASP A 162 -5.14 18.94 8.99
N SER A 163 -5.15 20.22 9.37
CA SER A 163 -4.03 21.14 9.14
C SER A 163 -2.74 20.75 9.89
N SER A 164 -2.80 19.76 10.79
CA SER A 164 -1.60 19.23 11.48
C SER A 164 -0.64 18.47 10.55
N PHE A 165 -1.09 18.11 9.35
CA PHE A 165 -0.25 17.48 8.33
C PHE A 165 0.71 18.43 7.59
N HIS A 166 0.64 19.73 7.83
CA HIS A 166 1.55 20.72 7.23
C HIS A 166 3.02 20.64 7.69
N GLY A 167 3.37 19.70 8.56
CA GLY A 167 4.72 19.53 9.09
C GLY A 167 5.52 18.36 8.52
N ILE A 168 5.04 17.69 7.46
CA ILE A 168 5.70 16.48 6.92
C ILE A 168 5.95 16.60 5.40
N ILE A 169 6.38 17.76 4.95
CA ILE A 169 7.05 17.89 3.64
C ILE A 169 8.41 18.49 3.86
#